data_45cfe120a1724a7ea3a5dbeecac4f0e4
#
_entry.id   45cfe120a1724a7ea3a5dbeecac4f0e4
#
_cell.length_a   1.000
_cell.length_b   1.000
_cell.length_c   1.000
_cell.angle_alpha   90.00
_cell.angle_beta   90.00
_cell.angle_gamma   90.00
#
_symmetry.space_group_name_H-M   'P 1'
#
loop_
_entity.id
_entity.type
_entity.pdbx_description
1 polymer ?
#
loop_
_entity_poly.entity_id
_entity_poly.type
_entity_poly.pdbx_seq_one_letter_code
_entity_poly.pdbx_strand_id
1 'polypeptide(L)'
;MNKEKASQEEIYRVMRQDIEIGSYPASSRLPSVRTLAKRFQASPNTISKVVSRLMESGLCTARRGVGLFVRSLPNRKLTLLVNSPKAEPADDFIGQVEKRIAERCQADGIEIERFHNTPQDPPYGPDVDRIRRPGRLILCLGLTHEPHLKQLADLRRPMLVVGCAPNRCNSSSIVANSFRAGYLAGRHLVRKGCRRIAFIGRQREVRGVNLPEAESLKELAGMQCAVMEDGLRIYPELIFSDLSQVGQRMQQPGVEAADGVVMPDSEGVEVVQALKALGPKVERVVIGDDRIFERSRRPTAVVVKREDMVELVLSEMNRLLDEQTKSYRSLVVDCDIHDAHPA
;
A
#
# COMPACT_ATOMS: atom_id res chain seq x y z
N MET A 1 -42.04 -12.43 -30.81
CA MET A 1 -41.02 -11.80 -29.96
C MET A 1 -39.65 -12.29 -30.39
N ASN A 2 -38.90 -11.44 -31.12
CA ASN A 2 -37.52 -11.72 -31.52
C ASN A 2 -36.65 -11.70 -30.23
N LYS A 3 -36.20 -12.89 -29.77
CA LYS A 3 -35.14 -12.95 -28.75
C LYS A 3 -33.86 -12.47 -29.42
N GLU A 4 -33.34 -11.33 -29.02
CA GLU A 4 -32.01 -10.86 -29.43
C GLU A 4 -30.98 -11.96 -29.20
N LYS A 5 -30.21 -12.27 -30.24
CA LYS A 5 -29.09 -13.22 -30.15
C LYS A 5 -28.02 -12.59 -29.26
N ALA A 6 -27.61 -13.31 -28.21
CA ALA A 6 -26.55 -12.84 -27.33
C ALA A 6 -25.29 -12.47 -28.14
N SER A 7 -24.74 -11.30 -27.87
CA SER A 7 -23.51 -10.81 -28.52
C SER A 7 -22.30 -11.65 -28.14
N GLN A 8 -21.25 -11.63 -28.95
CA GLN A 8 -19.99 -12.32 -28.65
C GLN A 8 -19.43 -11.87 -27.28
N GLU A 9 -19.55 -10.58 -26.98
CA GLU A 9 -19.05 -9.99 -25.73
C GLU A 9 -19.86 -10.46 -24.52
N GLU A 10 -21.16 -10.52 -24.61
CA GLU A 10 -22.04 -11.04 -23.55
C GLU A 10 -21.77 -12.52 -23.27
N ILE A 11 -21.63 -13.32 -24.32
CA ILE A 11 -21.33 -14.76 -24.15
C ILE A 11 -19.96 -14.94 -23.49
N TYR A 12 -18.95 -14.17 -23.91
CA TYR A 12 -17.63 -14.20 -23.30
C TYR A 12 -17.70 -13.85 -21.81
N ARG A 13 -18.40 -12.75 -21.46
CA ARG A 13 -18.55 -12.31 -20.07
C ARG A 13 -19.25 -13.36 -19.21
N VAL A 14 -20.34 -13.95 -19.70
CA VAL A 14 -21.07 -15.00 -18.95
C VAL A 14 -20.22 -16.25 -18.78
N MET A 15 -19.57 -16.73 -19.82
CA MET A 15 -18.70 -17.92 -19.73
C MET A 15 -17.51 -17.69 -18.82
N ARG A 16 -16.90 -16.49 -18.89
CA ARG A 16 -15.82 -16.10 -17.98
C ARG A 16 -16.29 -16.13 -16.54
N GLN A 17 -17.42 -15.51 -16.24
CA GLN A 17 -18.03 -15.52 -14.92
C GLN A 17 -18.36 -16.93 -14.44
N ASP A 18 -18.99 -17.79 -15.28
CA ASP A 18 -19.29 -19.18 -14.95
C ASP A 18 -18.03 -20.00 -14.57
N ILE A 19 -16.90 -19.73 -15.24
CA ILE A 19 -15.61 -20.35 -14.92
C ILE A 19 -15.05 -19.80 -13.59
N GLU A 20 -15.09 -18.50 -13.40
CA GLU A 20 -14.55 -17.81 -12.22
C GLU A 20 -15.30 -18.18 -10.92
N ILE A 21 -16.63 -18.31 -10.98
CA ILE A 21 -17.45 -18.74 -9.83
C ILE A 21 -17.47 -20.27 -9.62
N GLY A 22 -16.79 -21.04 -10.49
CA GLY A 22 -16.67 -22.49 -10.36
C GLY A 22 -17.88 -23.29 -10.89
N SER A 23 -18.83 -22.66 -11.60
CA SER A 23 -19.90 -23.40 -12.30
C SER A 23 -19.33 -24.42 -13.29
N TYR A 24 -18.13 -24.15 -13.79
CA TYR A 24 -17.27 -25.11 -14.47
C TYR A 24 -16.05 -25.35 -13.59
N PRO A 25 -15.96 -26.45 -12.85
CA PRO A 25 -14.85 -26.72 -11.94
C PRO A 25 -13.49 -26.75 -12.67
N ALA A 26 -12.44 -26.40 -11.93
CA ALA A 26 -11.07 -26.50 -12.42
C ALA A 26 -10.77 -27.91 -12.96
N SER A 27 -10.07 -27.98 -14.09
CA SER A 27 -9.75 -29.22 -14.80
C SER A 27 -10.97 -29.97 -15.36
N SER A 28 -12.19 -29.47 -15.21
CA SER A 28 -13.36 -30.07 -15.84
C SER A 28 -13.42 -29.81 -17.33
N ARG A 29 -14.10 -30.69 -18.06
CA ARG A 29 -14.34 -30.53 -19.48
C ARG A 29 -15.47 -29.52 -19.71
N LEU A 30 -15.20 -28.47 -20.50
CA LEU A 30 -16.24 -27.56 -20.98
C LEU A 30 -17.18 -28.25 -21.98
N PRO A 31 -18.44 -27.81 -22.05
CA PRO A 31 -19.36 -28.31 -23.07
C PRO A 31 -18.80 -28.04 -24.47
N SER A 32 -19.15 -28.88 -25.44
CA SER A 32 -18.71 -28.72 -26.81
C SER A 32 -19.21 -27.39 -27.42
N VAL A 33 -18.51 -26.88 -28.44
CA VAL A 33 -18.93 -25.69 -29.20
C VAL A 33 -20.39 -25.81 -29.65
N ARG A 34 -20.80 -27.03 -30.06
CA ARG A 34 -22.18 -27.31 -30.49
C ARG A 34 -23.19 -27.19 -29.33
N THR A 35 -22.83 -27.66 -28.14
CA THR A 35 -23.64 -27.56 -26.92
C THR A 35 -23.76 -26.11 -26.45
N LEU A 36 -22.65 -25.38 -26.46
CA LEU A 36 -22.62 -23.96 -26.11
C LEU A 36 -23.42 -23.11 -27.12
N ALA A 37 -23.31 -23.43 -28.41
CA ALA A 37 -24.11 -22.77 -29.46
C ALA A 37 -25.62 -22.91 -29.21
N LYS A 38 -26.07 -24.08 -28.77
CA LYS A 38 -27.46 -24.31 -28.39
C LYS A 38 -27.85 -23.54 -27.13
N ARG A 39 -26.98 -23.56 -26.10
CA ARG A 39 -27.22 -22.86 -24.81
C ARG A 39 -27.39 -21.35 -25.03
N PHE A 40 -26.50 -20.73 -25.81
CA PHE A 40 -26.49 -19.29 -26.02
C PHE A 40 -27.29 -18.82 -27.26
N GLN A 41 -27.94 -19.75 -27.97
CA GLN A 41 -28.66 -19.46 -29.21
C GLN A 41 -27.80 -18.70 -30.25
N ALA A 42 -26.48 -19.02 -30.27
CA ALA A 42 -25.47 -18.37 -31.08
C ALA A 42 -24.96 -19.31 -32.19
N SER A 43 -24.30 -18.73 -33.20
CA SER A 43 -23.68 -19.56 -34.25
C SER A 43 -22.46 -20.30 -33.68
N PRO A 44 -22.13 -21.52 -34.19
CA PRO A 44 -20.90 -22.22 -33.84
C PRO A 44 -19.64 -21.35 -34.03
N ASN A 45 -19.61 -20.51 -35.03
CA ASN A 45 -18.51 -19.60 -35.32
C ASN A 45 -18.37 -18.52 -34.22
N THR A 46 -19.47 -17.96 -33.73
CA THR A 46 -19.48 -17.03 -32.61
C THR A 46 -18.90 -17.70 -31.35
N ILE A 47 -19.35 -18.90 -31.03
CA ILE A 47 -18.82 -19.66 -29.88
C ILE A 47 -17.35 -20.01 -30.06
N SER A 48 -16.90 -20.37 -31.26
CA SER A 48 -15.49 -20.64 -31.51
C SER A 48 -14.61 -19.42 -31.24
N LYS A 49 -15.05 -18.21 -31.63
CA LYS A 49 -14.35 -16.95 -31.31
C LYS A 49 -14.31 -16.69 -29.81
N VAL A 50 -15.43 -16.93 -29.09
CA VAL A 50 -15.47 -16.83 -27.63
C VAL A 50 -14.49 -17.81 -26.98
N VAL A 51 -14.48 -19.06 -27.44
CA VAL A 51 -13.56 -20.11 -26.94
C VAL A 51 -12.11 -19.72 -27.20
N SER A 52 -11.75 -19.21 -28.39
CA SER A 52 -10.40 -18.71 -28.67
C SER A 52 -9.99 -17.63 -27.69
N ARG A 53 -10.88 -16.66 -27.43
CA ARG A 53 -10.63 -15.58 -26.47
C ARG A 53 -10.50 -16.09 -25.04
N LEU A 54 -11.27 -17.11 -24.63
CA LEU A 54 -11.11 -17.76 -23.32
C LEU A 54 -9.76 -18.52 -23.22
N MET A 55 -9.26 -19.09 -24.32
CA MET A 55 -7.94 -19.70 -24.36
C MET A 55 -6.81 -18.65 -24.30
N GLU A 56 -6.94 -17.57 -25.05
CA GLU A 56 -6.02 -16.43 -25.05
C GLU A 56 -5.93 -15.77 -23.64
N SER A 57 -7.06 -15.66 -22.95
CA SER A 57 -7.11 -15.18 -21.56
C SER A 57 -6.69 -16.23 -20.51
N GLY A 58 -6.24 -17.41 -20.94
CA GLY A 58 -5.73 -18.46 -20.06
C GLY A 58 -6.77 -19.21 -19.23
N LEU A 59 -8.08 -18.96 -19.46
CA LEU A 59 -9.16 -19.58 -18.69
C LEU A 59 -9.44 -21.03 -19.07
N CYS A 60 -9.07 -21.45 -20.27
CA CYS A 60 -9.21 -22.81 -20.74
C CYS A 60 -8.09 -23.25 -21.66
N THR A 61 -7.95 -24.54 -21.86
CA THR A 61 -6.97 -25.16 -22.74
C THR A 61 -7.62 -26.25 -23.58
N ALA A 62 -7.19 -26.36 -24.84
CA ALA A 62 -7.63 -27.42 -25.72
C ALA A 62 -6.70 -28.63 -25.60
N ARG A 63 -7.27 -29.84 -25.43
CA ARG A 63 -6.56 -31.10 -25.57
C ARG A 63 -6.99 -31.73 -26.88
N ARG A 64 -6.02 -31.90 -27.79
CA ARG A 64 -6.28 -32.38 -29.15
C ARG A 64 -7.04 -33.72 -29.12
N GLY A 65 -8.17 -33.81 -29.84
CA GLY A 65 -9.03 -34.98 -29.89
C GLY A 65 -9.87 -35.26 -28.64
N VAL A 66 -9.67 -34.54 -27.55
CA VAL A 66 -10.37 -34.79 -26.27
C VAL A 66 -11.39 -33.67 -25.96
N GLY A 67 -11.06 -32.43 -26.22
CA GLY A 67 -11.96 -31.30 -25.98
C GLY A 67 -11.33 -30.10 -25.30
N LEU A 68 -12.18 -29.19 -24.86
CA LEU A 68 -11.81 -27.99 -24.15
C LEU A 68 -11.96 -28.21 -22.64
N PHE A 69 -10.95 -27.84 -21.88
CA PHE A 69 -10.92 -28.01 -20.43
C PHE A 69 -10.75 -26.65 -19.75
N VAL A 70 -11.46 -26.44 -18.66
CA VAL A 70 -11.20 -25.32 -17.77
C VAL A 70 -9.77 -25.47 -17.27
N ARG A 71 -8.94 -24.46 -17.52
CA ARG A 71 -7.64 -24.42 -16.86
C ARG A 71 -7.91 -24.37 -15.38
N SER A 72 -7.15 -25.11 -14.60
CA SER A 72 -7.13 -24.84 -13.16
C SER A 72 -6.81 -23.37 -13.04
N LEU A 73 -7.81 -22.55 -12.75
CA LEU A 73 -7.54 -21.17 -12.38
C LEU A 73 -6.57 -21.30 -11.22
N PRO A 74 -5.39 -20.74 -11.33
CA PRO A 74 -4.45 -20.86 -10.25
C PRO A 74 -5.17 -20.42 -8.99
N ASN A 75 -5.00 -21.21 -7.91
CA ASN A 75 -5.54 -20.90 -6.62
C ASN A 75 -5.22 -19.42 -6.32
N ARG A 76 -6.17 -18.51 -6.55
CA ARG A 76 -6.02 -17.07 -6.35
C ARG A 76 -6.15 -16.76 -4.87
N LYS A 77 -5.50 -17.57 -4.05
CA LYS A 77 -5.42 -17.34 -2.62
C LYS A 77 -4.27 -16.39 -2.33
N LEU A 78 -4.62 -15.29 -1.68
CA LEU A 78 -3.71 -14.29 -1.15
C LEU A 78 -3.50 -14.56 0.34
N THR A 79 -2.26 -14.62 0.78
CA THR A 79 -1.92 -14.55 2.22
C THR A 79 -1.59 -13.10 2.54
N LEU A 80 -2.44 -12.48 3.34
CA LEU A 80 -2.32 -11.08 3.75
C LEU A 80 -1.85 -11.01 5.20
N LEU A 81 -0.68 -10.44 5.42
CA LEU A 81 -0.15 -10.13 6.74
C LEU A 81 -0.25 -8.62 6.98
N VAL A 82 -0.84 -8.24 8.09
CA VAL A 82 -1.00 -6.85 8.49
C VAL A 82 -0.34 -6.63 9.83
N ASN A 83 0.59 -5.70 9.92
CA ASN A 83 1.19 -5.29 11.18
C ASN A 83 0.23 -4.34 11.93
N SER A 84 -0.84 -4.90 12.44
CA SER A 84 -1.83 -4.20 13.25
C SER A 84 -2.31 -5.12 14.37
N PRO A 85 -2.43 -4.63 15.59
CA PRO A 85 -2.96 -5.41 16.73
C PRO A 85 -4.47 -5.59 16.70
N LYS A 86 -5.16 -5.04 15.72
CA LYS A 86 -6.62 -5.12 15.56
C LYS A 86 -6.99 -6.20 14.56
N ALA A 87 -7.95 -7.04 14.91
CA ALA A 87 -8.51 -8.07 14.04
C ALA A 87 -9.31 -7.49 12.86
N GLU A 88 -9.79 -6.26 12.99
CA GLU A 88 -10.46 -5.50 11.92
C GLU A 88 -9.51 -4.41 11.39
N PRO A 89 -9.65 -4.00 10.11
CA PRO A 89 -8.87 -2.92 9.56
C PRO A 89 -8.95 -1.67 10.45
N ALA A 90 -7.80 -1.17 10.84
CA ALA A 90 -7.71 0.05 11.63
C ALA A 90 -8.16 1.26 10.80
N ASP A 91 -8.55 2.34 11.48
CA ASP A 91 -8.93 3.60 10.82
C ASP A 91 -7.70 4.46 10.46
N ASP A 92 -6.54 3.81 10.38
CA ASP A 92 -5.28 4.39 9.94
C ASP A 92 -5.04 4.16 8.43
N PHE A 93 -3.94 4.68 7.92
CA PHE A 93 -3.58 4.56 6.49
C PHE A 93 -3.51 3.09 6.03
N ILE A 94 -2.85 2.24 6.79
CA ILE A 94 -2.68 0.81 6.44
C ILE A 94 -4.01 0.07 6.47
N GLY A 95 -4.87 0.34 7.46
CA GLY A 95 -6.20 -0.28 7.55
C GLY A 95 -7.12 0.14 6.41
N GLN A 96 -7.05 1.40 5.97
CA GLN A 96 -7.80 1.86 4.80
C GLN A 96 -7.30 1.19 3.51
N VAL A 97 -5.98 1.04 3.34
CA VAL A 97 -5.39 0.31 2.21
C VAL A 97 -5.83 -1.16 2.25
N GLU A 98 -5.79 -1.81 3.43
CA GLU A 98 -6.26 -3.18 3.61
C GLU A 98 -7.71 -3.34 3.19
N LYS A 99 -8.59 -2.46 3.66
CA LYS A 99 -10.03 -2.48 3.35
C LYS A 99 -10.27 -2.43 1.84
N ARG A 100 -9.64 -1.48 1.14
CA ARG A 100 -9.77 -1.33 -0.32
C ARG A 100 -9.26 -2.54 -1.09
N ILE A 101 -8.12 -3.11 -0.66
CA ILE A 101 -7.59 -4.34 -1.25
C ILE A 101 -8.58 -5.50 -1.05
N ALA A 102 -9.17 -5.62 0.13
CA ALA A 102 -10.13 -6.66 0.45
C ALA A 102 -11.40 -6.56 -0.42
N GLU A 103 -11.95 -5.37 -0.56
CA GLU A 103 -13.11 -5.10 -1.42
C GLU A 103 -12.82 -5.50 -2.87
N ARG A 104 -11.65 -5.13 -3.37
CA ARG A 104 -11.24 -5.45 -4.75
C ARG A 104 -11.00 -6.93 -4.94
N CYS A 105 -10.30 -7.58 -4.01
CA CYS A 105 -10.08 -9.03 -4.06
C CYS A 105 -11.40 -9.81 -4.07
N GLN A 106 -12.37 -9.38 -3.27
CA GLN A 106 -13.72 -9.96 -3.26
C GLN A 106 -14.40 -9.82 -4.62
N ALA A 107 -14.32 -8.65 -5.24
CA ALA A 107 -14.88 -8.40 -6.57
C ALA A 107 -14.21 -9.26 -7.66
N ASP A 108 -12.91 -9.52 -7.53
CA ASP A 108 -12.11 -10.29 -8.49
C ASP A 108 -12.09 -11.81 -8.18
N GLY A 109 -12.84 -12.28 -7.16
CA GLY A 109 -12.90 -13.69 -6.75
C GLY A 109 -11.58 -14.22 -6.18
N ILE A 110 -10.77 -13.36 -5.55
CA ILE A 110 -9.53 -13.72 -4.87
C ILE A 110 -9.84 -14.04 -3.42
N GLU A 111 -9.53 -15.27 -2.99
CA GLU A 111 -9.64 -15.67 -1.58
C GLU A 111 -8.51 -15.04 -0.76
N ILE A 112 -8.83 -14.37 0.35
CA ILE A 112 -7.85 -13.78 1.25
C ILE A 112 -7.82 -14.53 2.58
N GLU A 113 -6.66 -15.05 2.93
CA GLU A 113 -6.34 -15.53 4.27
C GLU A 113 -5.58 -14.44 5.02
N ARG A 114 -6.21 -13.88 6.07
CA ARG A 114 -5.66 -12.73 6.81
C ARG A 114 -4.98 -13.17 8.09
N PHE A 115 -3.83 -12.51 8.35
CA PHE A 115 -3.08 -12.64 9.60
C PHE A 115 -2.81 -11.26 10.17
N HIS A 116 -3.45 -10.94 11.28
CA HIS A 116 -3.17 -9.76 12.09
C HIS A 116 -2.32 -10.15 13.30
N ASN A 117 -1.65 -9.18 13.91
CA ASN A 117 -0.92 -9.40 15.15
C ASN A 117 -1.87 -9.83 16.26
N THR A 118 -1.42 -10.81 17.03
CA THR A 118 -2.02 -11.19 18.30
C THR A 118 -1.12 -10.76 19.47
N PRO A 119 -1.60 -10.78 20.73
CA PRO A 119 -0.75 -10.47 21.87
C PRO A 119 0.48 -11.38 22.02
N GLN A 120 0.45 -12.58 21.42
CA GLN A 120 1.54 -13.54 21.44
C GLN A 120 2.53 -13.35 20.28
N ASP A 121 2.13 -12.62 19.26
CA ASP A 121 3.00 -12.38 18.10
C ASP A 121 4.13 -11.38 18.44
N PRO A 122 5.25 -11.43 17.71
CA PRO A 122 6.28 -10.41 17.80
C PRO A 122 5.74 -9.02 17.44
N PRO A 123 6.28 -7.94 17.99
CA PRO A 123 5.80 -6.56 17.74
C PRO A 123 5.98 -6.09 16.29
N TYR A 124 6.67 -6.86 15.47
CA TYR A 124 6.96 -6.53 14.07
C TYR A 124 6.06 -7.23 13.06
N GLY A 125 5.10 -8.04 13.48
CA GLY A 125 4.14 -8.68 12.61
C GLY A 125 3.69 -10.05 13.08
N PRO A 126 2.65 -10.63 12.42
CA PRO A 126 2.15 -11.96 12.73
C PRO A 126 3.22 -13.04 12.59
N ASP A 127 3.21 -14.04 13.46
CA ASP A 127 4.15 -15.15 13.41
C ASP A 127 4.03 -15.95 12.11
N VAL A 128 5.18 -16.21 11.46
CA VAL A 128 5.26 -16.97 10.20
C VAL A 128 4.82 -18.41 10.38
N ASP A 129 5.04 -19.00 11.55
CA ASP A 129 4.67 -20.39 11.86
C ASP A 129 3.15 -20.62 11.83
N ARG A 130 2.36 -19.56 11.93
CA ARG A 130 0.90 -19.60 11.74
C ARG A 130 0.49 -19.87 10.31
N ILE A 131 1.36 -19.61 9.33
CA ILE A 131 1.08 -19.75 7.91
C ILE A 131 1.38 -21.19 7.47
N ARG A 132 0.43 -22.08 7.68
CA ARG A 132 0.61 -23.51 7.34
C ARG A 132 0.63 -23.78 5.83
N ARG A 133 -0.16 -23.05 5.06
CA ARG A 133 -0.30 -23.19 3.60
C ARG A 133 -0.42 -21.80 2.98
N PRO A 134 0.70 -21.16 2.66
CA PRO A 134 0.67 -19.82 2.08
C PRO A 134 -0.11 -19.84 0.75
N GLY A 135 -0.84 -18.78 0.52
CA GLY A 135 -1.47 -18.51 -0.75
C GLY A 135 -0.44 -18.38 -1.88
N ARG A 136 -0.90 -18.07 -3.05
CA ARG A 136 -0.03 -17.93 -4.22
C ARG A 136 0.85 -16.67 -4.15
N LEU A 137 0.39 -15.65 -3.48
CA LEU A 137 1.09 -14.40 -3.21
C LEU A 137 1.02 -14.10 -1.71
N ILE A 138 2.11 -13.62 -1.16
CA ILE A 138 2.19 -13.07 0.19
C ILE A 138 2.20 -11.54 0.07
N LEU A 139 1.18 -10.89 0.65
CA LEU A 139 1.10 -9.43 0.74
C LEU A 139 1.34 -9.00 2.18
N CYS A 140 2.34 -8.15 2.39
CA CYS A 140 2.73 -7.63 3.70
C CYS A 140 2.38 -6.14 3.76
N LEU A 141 1.52 -5.75 4.69
CA LEU A 141 1.16 -4.36 4.96
C LEU A 141 1.77 -3.88 6.27
N GLY A 142 2.61 -2.85 6.22
CA GLY A 142 3.23 -2.24 7.39
C GLY A 142 4.31 -3.10 8.09
N LEU A 143 4.72 -4.23 7.50
CA LEU A 143 5.82 -5.03 8.01
C LEU A 143 7.16 -4.42 7.55
N THR A 144 8.03 -4.10 8.52
CA THR A 144 9.31 -3.42 8.24
C THR A 144 10.53 -4.14 8.83
N HIS A 145 10.33 -5.23 9.58
CA HIS A 145 11.42 -5.97 10.23
C HIS A 145 12.06 -6.93 9.23
N GLU A 146 13.28 -6.62 8.81
CA GLU A 146 14.01 -7.35 7.76
C GLU A 146 14.16 -8.87 8.03
N PRO A 147 14.55 -9.35 9.23
CA PRO A 147 14.62 -10.78 9.52
C PRO A 147 13.26 -11.50 9.35
N HIS A 148 12.15 -10.85 9.72
CA HIS A 148 10.81 -11.41 9.57
C HIS A 148 10.41 -11.51 8.10
N LEU A 149 10.67 -10.45 7.32
CA LEU A 149 10.44 -10.48 5.87
C LEU A 149 11.26 -11.56 5.17
N LYS A 150 12.49 -11.83 5.66
CA LYS A 150 13.31 -12.93 5.15
C LYS A 150 12.67 -14.30 5.45
N GLN A 151 12.16 -14.53 6.66
CA GLN A 151 11.43 -15.76 6.98
C GLN A 151 10.21 -15.97 6.07
N LEU A 152 9.46 -14.90 5.77
CA LEU A 152 8.34 -14.94 4.81
C LEU A 152 8.81 -15.28 3.40
N ALA A 153 9.94 -14.73 2.95
CA ALA A 153 10.53 -15.03 1.65
C ALA A 153 10.97 -16.50 1.52
N ASP A 154 11.39 -17.14 2.64
CA ASP A 154 11.75 -18.55 2.69
C ASP A 154 10.57 -19.50 2.40
N LEU A 155 9.32 -19.01 2.47
CA LEU A 155 8.13 -19.74 2.02
C LEU A 155 8.07 -19.92 0.49
N ARG A 156 8.99 -19.32 -0.25
CA ARG A 156 9.16 -19.45 -1.72
C ARG A 156 7.89 -19.10 -2.51
N ARG A 157 7.19 -18.09 -2.05
CA ARG A 157 6.05 -17.50 -2.77
C ARG A 157 6.43 -16.09 -3.24
N PRO A 158 5.88 -15.60 -4.35
CA PRO A 158 5.96 -14.20 -4.68
C PRO A 158 5.52 -13.36 -3.48
N MET A 159 6.24 -12.29 -3.21
CA MET A 159 5.97 -11.43 -2.06
C MET A 159 5.90 -9.97 -2.50
N LEU A 160 4.90 -9.26 -2.01
CA LEU A 160 4.74 -7.82 -2.14
C LEU A 160 4.73 -7.18 -0.76
N VAL A 161 5.61 -6.22 -0.53
CA VAL A 161 5.75 -5.50 0.73
C VAL A 161 5.32 -4.05 0.54
N VAL A 162 4.40 -3.58 1.36
CA VAL A 162 3.90 -2.20 1.36
C VAL A 162 4.34 -1.48 2.63
N GLY A 163 4.95 -0.32 2.48
CA GLY A 163 5.44 0.52 3.58
C GLY A 163 6.94 0.41 3.83
N CYS A 164 7.64 -0.60 3.27
CA CYS A 164 9.10 -0.60 3.26
C CYS A 164 9.65 -1.29 2.01
N ALA A 165 10.90 -1.02 1.66
CA ALA A 165 11.65 -1.69 0.60
C ALA A 165 12.71 -2.61 1.26
N PRO A 166 12.49 -3.93 1.32
CA PRO A 166 13.45 -4.86 1.90
C PRO A 166 14.75 -4.92 1.10
N ASN A 167 15.89 -4.99 1.78
CA ASN A 167 17.19 -5.03 1.13
C ASN A 167 17.70 -6.46 0.85
N ARG A 168 17.15 -7.46 1.54
CA ARG A 168 17.68 -8.84 1.56
C ARG A 168 16.66 -9.90 1.15
N CYS A 169 15.53 -9.48 0.61
CA CYS A 169 14.46 -10.38 0.18
C CYS A 169 14.15 -10.15 -1.30
N ASN A 170 13.93 -11.25 -2.02
CA ASN A 170 13.36 -11.19 -3.36
C ASN A 170 11.85 -10.91 -3.24
N SER A 171 11.49 -9.64 -3.28
CA SER A 171 10.11 -9.17 -3.19
C SER A 171 9.90 -7.91 -4.00
N SER A 172 8.69 -7.71 -4.48
CA SER A 172 8.27 -6.37 -4.89
C SER A 172 8.00 -5.52 -3.66
N SER A 173 8.21 -4.21 -3.79
CA SER A 173 7.92 -3.26 -2.71
C SER A 173 7.20 -2.02 -3.23
N ILE A 174 6.33 -1.46 -2.41
CA ILE A 174 5.65 -0.20 -2.65
C ILE A 174 5.83 0.68 -1.42
N VAL A 175 6.43 1.86 -1.62
CA VAL A 175 6.72 2.81 -0.56
C VAL A 175 6.27 4.22 -0.94
N ALA A 176 5.97 5.06 0.05
CA ALA A 176 5.81 6.49 -0.17
C ALA A 176 7.17 7.13 -0.49
N ASN A 177 7.17 8.21 -1.26
CA ASN A 177 8.36 9.01 -1.55
C ASN A 177 8.68 9.95 -0.37
N SER A 178 9.09 9.36 0.75
CA SER A 178 9.32 10.08 2.00
C SER A 178 10.44 11.13 1.89
N PHE A 179 11.47 10.86 1.08
CA PHE A 179 12.49 11.88 0.82
C PHE A 179 11.88 13.11 0.14
N ARG A 180 11.09 12.90 -0.93
CA ARG A 180 10.40 13.99 -1.62
C ARG A 180 9.43 14.73 -0.68
N ALA A 181 8.74 14.00 0.19
CA ALA A 181 7.83 14.60 1.15
C ALA A 181 8.55 15.61 2.07
N GLY A 182 9.66 15.20 2.66
CA GLY A 182 10.50 16.08 3.47
C GLY A 182 11.07 17.25 2.67
N TYR A 183 11.51 16.98 1.43
CA TYR A 183 12.05 18.02 0.53
C TYR A 183 10.98 19.08 0.21
N LEU A 184 9.78 18.69 -0.18
CA LEU A 184 8.67 19.61 -0.47
C LEU A 184 8.29 20.45 0.75
N ALA A 185 8.23 19.82 1.93
CA ALA A 185 7.94 20.50 3.19
C ALA A 185 9.02 21.56 3.52
N GLY A 186 10.30 21.18 3.44
CA GLY A 186 11.43 22.10 3.64
C GLY A 186 11.42 23.26 2.64
N ARG A 187 11.26 22.98 1.35
CA ARG A 187 11.18 24.01 0.30
C ARG A 187 10.03 25.00 0.54
N HIS A 188 8.88 24.52 0.98
CA HIS A 188 7.74 25.36 1.30
C HIS A 188 8.08 26.33 2.44
N LEU A 189 8.62 25.84 3.55
CA LEU A 189 9.01 26.68 4.70
C LEU A 189 10.07 27.72 4.31
N VAL A 190 11.07 27.32 3.55
CA VAL A 190 12.08 28.26 3.05
C VAL A 190 11.47 29.36 2.18
N ARG A 191 10.54 29.01 1.28
CA ARG A 191 9.81 30.01 0.46
C ARG A 191 8.92 30.93 1.27
N LYS A 192 8.40 30.47 2.43
CA LYS A 192 7.67 31.29 3.41
C LYS A 192 8.58 32.22 4.22
N GLY A 193 9.89 32.11 4.04
CA GLY A 193 10.88 32.96 4.72
C GLY A 193 11.40 32.38 6.03
N CYS A 194 11.05 31.13 6.38
CA CYS A 194 11.58 30.47 7.56
C CYS A 194 13.10 30.24 7.44
N ARG A 195 13.81 30.45 8.54
CA ARG A 195 15.28 30.33 8.61
C ARG A 195 15.76 29.29 9.63
N ARG A 196 14.96 29.07 10.66
CA ARG A 196 15.24 28.12 11.76
C ARG A 196 14.17 27.04 11.76
N ILE A 197 14.37 26.02 10.91
CA ILE A 197 13.37 24.99 10.67
C ILE A 197 13.64 23.79 11.57
N ALA A 198 12.63 23.46 12.37
CA ALA A 198 12.60 22.27 13.21
C ALA A 198 12.08 21.06 12.42
N PHE A 199 12.48 19.87 12.83
CA PHE A 199 11.93 18.61 12.37
C PHE A 199 11.47 17.78 13.57
N ILE A 200 10.26 17.26 13.51
CA ILE A 200 9.72 16.32 14.49
C ILE A 200 9.44 15.00 13.76
N GLY A 201 10.11 13.94 14.16
CA GLY A 201 9.99 12.63 13.56
C GLY A 201 8.92 11.76 14.18
N ARG A 202 8.93 10.50 13.77
CA ARG A 202 8.16 9.40 14.35
C ARG A 202 9.11 8.36 14.90
N GLN A 203 8.73 7.80 16.04
CA GLN A 203 9.42 6.66 16.64
C GLN A 203 8.50 5.45 16.67
N ARG A 204 9.13 4.29 16.60
CA ARG A 204 8.47 3.01 16.81
C ARG A 204 9.16 2.30 17.96
N GLU A 205 8.39 1.85 18.93
CA GLU A 205 8.90 1.01 19.98
C GLU A 205 9.15 -0.43 19.48
N VAL A 206 10.36 -0.92 19.70
CA VAL A 206 10.73 -2.30 19.43
C VAL A 206 11.40 -2.87 20.68
N ARG A 207 10.74 -3.79 21.36
CA ARG A 207 11.24 -4.45 22.59
C ARG A 207 11.66 -3.47 23.68
N GLY A 208 10.85 -2.45 23.94
CA GLY A 208 11.15 -1.42 24.95
C GLY A 208 12.17 -0.37 24.50
N VAL A 209 12.61 -0.41 23.25
CA VAL A 209 13.52 0.59 22.68
C VAL A 209 12.79 1.41 21.61
N ASN A 210 12.78 2.72 21.79
CA ASN A 210 12.26 3.65 20.80
C ASN A 210 13.29 3.87 19.69
N LEU A 211 12.94 3.47 18.47
CA LEU A 211 13.78 3.65 17.29
C LEU A 211 13.09 4.61 16.30
N PRO A 212 13.85 5.50 15.64
CA PRO A 212 13.31 6.33 14.57
C PRO A 212 12.73 5.44 13.45
N GLU A 213 11.58 5.82 12.92
CA GLU A 213 11.04 5.17 11.74
C GLU A 213 11.91 5.49 10.51
N ALA A 214 12.17 4.48 9.67
CA ALA A 214 13.00 4.63 8.48
C ALA A 214 12.47 5.70 7.52
N GLU A 215 11.15 5.80 7.38
CA GLU A 215 10.51 6.81 6.54
C GLU A 215 10.72 8.21 7.10
N SER A 216 10.64 8.38 8.41
CA SER A 216 10.92 9.65 9.08
C SER A 216 12.37 10.13 8.90
N LEU A 217 13.33 9.22 8.86
CA LEU A 217 14.72 9.56 8.54
C LEU A 217 14.89 10.04 7.09
N LYS A 218 14.15 9.47 6.14
CA LYS A 218 14.14 9.94 4.74
C LYS A 218 13.49 11.30 4.61
N GLU A 219 12.39 11.56 5.33
CA GLU A 219 11.74 12.87 5.41
C GLU A 219 12.71 13.94 5.93
N LEU A 220 13.42 13.63 7.02
CA LEU A 220 14.44 14.51 7.57
C LEU A 220 15.53 14.81 6.52
N ALA A 221 16.06 13.79 5.86
CA ALA A 221 17.08 13.98 4.85
C ALA A 221 16.59 14.85 3.68
N GLY A 222 15.36 14.67 3.23
CA GLY A 222 14.74 15.50 2.21
C GLY A 222 14.59 16.95 2.65
N MET A 223 14.10 17.22 3.86
CA MET A 223 14.02 18.56 4.43
C MET A 223 15.41 19.22 4.53
N GLN A 224 16.42 18.50 5.01
CA GLN A 224 17.77 19.00 5.12
C GLN A 224 18.35 19.41 3.75
N CYS A 225 18.17 18.59 2.71
CA CYS A 225 18.57 18.94 1.35
C CYS A 225 17.91 20.25 0.89
N ALA A 226 16.59 20.39 1.08
CA ALA A 226 15.87 21.58 0.69
C ALA A 226 16.36 22.84 1.40
N VAL A 227 16.66 22.75 2.69
CA VAL A 227 17.17 23.88 3.51
C VAL A 227 18.59 24.26 3.07
N MET A 228 19.45 23.27 2.84
CA MET A 228 20.85 23.50 2.46
C MET A 228 21.00 24.06 1.04
N GLU A 229 20.13 23.69 0.10
CA GLU A 229 20.12 24.24 -1.27
C GLU A 229 19.91 25.77 -1.30
N ASP A 230 19.19 26.32 -0.32
CA ASP A 230 19.02 27.78 -0.16
C ASP A 230 20.11 28.41 0.74
N GLY A 231 21.19 27.67 1.04
CA GLY A 231 22.31 28.15 1.85
C GLY A 231 22.00 28.33 3.32
N LEU A 232 20.88 27.76 3.82
CA LEU A 232 20.50 27.85 5.23
C LEU A 232 21.18 26.77 6.04
N ARG A 233 21.33 27.05 7.35
CA ARG A 233 21.94 26.12 8.31
C ARG A 233 20.92 25.12 8.85
N ILE A 234 21.36 23.88 9.03
CA ILE A 234 20.65 22.89 9.82
C ILE A 234 21.02 23.04 11.29
N TYR A 235 20.03 22.99 12.17
CA TYR A 235 20.17 23.13 13.60
C TYR A 235 19.91 21.78 14.27
N PRO A 236 20.95 21.02 14.70
CA PRO A 236 20.77 19.70 15.27
C PRO A 236 19.89 19.71 16.54
N GLU A 237 19.91 20.81 17.28
CA GLU A 237 19.09 21.01 18.46
C GLU A 237 17.58 21.12 18.16
N LEU A 238 17.22 21.42 16.92
CA LEU A 238 15.84 21.49 16.43
C LEU A 238 15.36 20.21 15.72
N ILE A 239 16.15 19.13 15.78
CA ILE A 239 15.77 17.82 15.24
C ILE A 239 15.32 16.94 16.41
N PHE A 240 14.05 16.56 16.41
CA PHE A 240 13.42 15.77 17.46
C PHE A 240 12.98 14.43 16.90
N SER A 241 13.18 13.36 17.65
CA SER A 241 12.74 12.02 17.26
C SER A 241 11.22 11.85 17.34
N ASP A 242 10.58 12.61 18.25
CA ASP A 242 9.13 12.67 18.44
C ASP A 242 8.71 13.94 19.18
N LEU A 243 7.38 14.13 19.35
CA LEU A 243 6.79 15.28 20.02
C LEU A 243 7.18 15.41 21.50
N SER A 244 7.41 14.30 22.22
CA SER A 244 7.68 14.32 23.67
C SER A 244 8.99 15.01 24.02
N GLN A 245 9.95 15.02 23.09
CA GLN A 245 11.27 15.59 23.30
C GLN A 245 11.32 17.13 23.17
N VAL A 246 10.32 17.71 22.49
CA VAL A 246 10.35 19.14 22.12
C VAL A 246 10.40 20.04 23.35
N GLY A 247 9.47 19.86 24.29
CA GLY A 247 9.38 20.71 25.47
C GLY A 247 10.66 20.75 26.32
N GLN A 248 11.24 19.59 26.60
CA GLN A 248 12.45 19.47 27.39
C GLN A 248 13.67 20.10 26.70
N ARG A 249 13.84 19.84 25.39
CA ARG A 249 15.00 20.32 24.64
C ARG A 249 14.95 21.85 24.44
N MET A 250 13.77 22.41 24.16
CA MET A 250 13.62 23.86 24.00
C MET A 250 13.87 24.68 25.27
N GLN A 251 13.89 24.04 26.46
CA GLN A 251 14.25 24.68 27.72
C GLN A 251 15.77 24.67 27.99
N GLN A 252 16.57 24.01 27.15
CA GLN A 252 18.02 23.95 27.34
C GLN A 252 18.68 25.30 27.00
N PRO A 253 19.73 25.70 27.76
CA PRO A 253 20.45 26.93 27.47
C PRO A 253 21.05 26.92 26.04
N GLY A 254 20.88 28.01 25.32
CA GLY A 254 21.44 28.19 23.97
C GLY A 254 20.56 27.62 22.85
N VAL A 255 19.43 26.97 23.14
CA VAL A 255 18.45 26.58 22.13
C VAL A 255 17.53 27.74 21.82
N GLU A 256 17.60 28.26 20.60
CA GLU A 256 16.76 29.36 20.16
C GLU A 256 15.50 28.84 19.46
N ALA A 257 14.44 29.68 19.45
CA ALA A 257 13.15 29.37 18.86
C ALA A 257 13.26 29.03 17.36
N ALA A 258 12.38 28.12 16.90
CA ALA A 258 12.14 27.84 15.49
C ALA A 258 11.09 28.82 14.93
N ASP A 259 11.17 29.08 13.64
CA ASP A 259 10.17 29.83 12.86
C ASP A 259 9.39 28.96 11.88
N GLY A 260 9.88 27.73 11.63
CA GLY A 260 9.20 26.70 10.84
C GLY A 260 9.34 25.32 11.44
N VAL A 261 8.38 24.42 11.16
CA VAL A 261 8.45 23.00 11.58
C VAL A 261 7.87 22.07 10.52
N VAL A 262 8.60 20.99 10.25
CA VAL A 262 8.13 19.82 9.53
C VAL A 262 7.82 18.73 10.56
N MET A 263 6.61 18.16 10.52
CA MET A 263 6.17 17.18 11.50
C MET A 263 5.19 16.17 10.88
N PRO A 264 5.02 14.99 11.48
CA PRO A 264 3.97 14.07 11.06
C PRO A 264 2.58 14.69 11.32
N ASP A 265 1.60 14.20 10.55
CA ASP A 265 0.21 14.57 10.77
C ASP A 265 -0.26 14.04 12.12
N SER A 266 -0.40 14.95 13.06
CA SER A 266 -0.77 14.69 14.45
C SER A 266 -1.63 15.82 15.00
N GLU A 267 -2.54 15.48 15.90
CA GLU A 267 -3.41 16.41 16.59
C GLU A 267 -3.37 16.18 18.11
N GLY A 268 -3.88 17.14 18.86
CA GLY A 268 -4.01 17.03 20.31
C GLY A 268 -3.22 18.05 21.10
N VAL A 269 -3.33 17.94 22.42
CA VAL A 269 -2.72 18.90 23.37
C VAL A 269 -1.19 18.90 23.26
N GLU A 270 -0.58 17.74 23.01
CA GLU A 270 0.87 17.58 22.87
C GLU A 270 1.42 18.36 21.68
N VAL A 271 0.70 18.35 20.56
CA VAL A 271 1.07 19.14 19.37
C VAL A 271 1.03 20.63 19.69
N VAL A 272 -0.03 21.09 20.36
CA VAL A 272 -0.15 22.51 20.75
C VAL A 272 0.96 22.92 21.71
N GLN A 273 1.32 22.07 22.66
CA GLN A 273 2.42 22.32 23.59
C GLN A 273 3.77 22.36 22.89
N ALA A 274 4.04 21.41 21.99
CA ALA A 274 5.25 21.36 21.19
C ALA A 274 5.40 22.62 20.32
N LEU A 275 4.36 23.03 19.61
CA LEU A 275 4.39 24.24 18.77
C LEU A 275 4.63 25.51 19.61
N LYS A 276 4.02 25.63 20.79
CA LYS A 276 4.28 26.76 21.72
C LYS A 276 5.72 26.75 22.22
N ALA A 277 6.28 25.58 22.50
CA ALA A 277 7.66 25.47 22.95
C ALA A 277 8.67 25.82 21.85
N LEU A 278 8.38 25.48 20.59
CA LEU A 278 9.25 25.80 19.45
C LEU A 278 9.34 27.30 19.18
N GLY A 279 8.26 28.07 19.41
CA GLY A 279 8.30 29.52 19.21
C GLY A 279 6.91 30.16 19.17
N PRO A 280 6.86 31.48 19.21
CA PRO A 280 5.59 32.25 19.31
C PRO A 280 4.81 32.24 17.97
N LYS A 281 5.50 32.10 16.83
CA LYS A 281 4.92 32.03 15.48
C LYS A 281 5.70 31.03 14.66
N VAL A 282 5.24 29.79 14.68
CA VAL A 282 5.89 28.69 13.93
C VAL A 282 5.01 28.32 12.74
N GLU A 283 5.53 28.48 11.55
CA GLU A 283 4.90 27.98 10.33
C GLU A 283 4.98 26.45 10.32
N ARG A 284 3.85 25.78 10.10
CA ARG A 284 3.76 24.33 10.19
C ARG A 284 3.48 23.68 8.85
N VAL A 285 4.28 22.69 8.49
CA VAL A 285 3.98 21.75 7.40
C VAL A 285 3.89 20.35 7.97
N VAL A 286 2.77 19.67 7.73
CA VAL A 286 2.59 18.27 8.14
C VAL A 286 2.85 17.32 6.97
N ILE A 287 3.35 16.13 7.28
CA ILE A 287 3.48 15.03 6.31
C ILE A 287 2.50 13.93 6.72
N GLY A 288 1.59 13.58 5.80
CA GLY A 288 0.53 12.62 6.08
C GLY A 288 -0.13 12.06 4.83
N ASP A 289 -1.37 11.66 4.97
CA ASP A 289 -2.20 11.15 3.89
C ASP A 289 -3.42 12.07 3.63
N ASP A 290 -4.23 11.71 2.65
CA ASP A 290 -5.37 12.51 2.17
C ASP A 290 -6.55 12.63 3.15
N ARG A 291 -6.51 11.94 4.34
CA ARG A 291 -7.47 12.20 5.44
C ARG A 291 -7.39 13.64 5.96
N ILE A 292 -6.26 14.30 5.76
CA ILE A 292 -6.10 15.71 6.06
C ILE A 292 -7.19 16.56 5.39
N PHE A 293 -7.65 16.14 4.20
CA PHE A 293 -8.69 16.85 3.45
C PHE A 293 -10.11 16.71 4.06
N GLU A 294 -10.29 15.77 4.96
CA GLU A 294 -11.55 15.56 5.68
C GLU A 294 -11.73 16.53 6.87
N ARG A 295 -10.67 17.28 7.23
CA ARG A 295 -10.69 18.21 8.37
C ARG A 295 -11.30 19.55 8.03
N SER A 296 -12.00 20.14 8.99
CA SER A 296 -12.57 21.48 8.86
C SER A 296 -11.49 22.58 8.74
N ARG A 297 -10.35 22.40 9.42
CA ARG A 297 -9.16 23.26 9.28
C ARG A 297 -8.00 22.44 8.75
N ARG A 298 -7.56 22.76 7.55
CA ARG A 298 -6.48 22.03 6.88
C ARG A 298 -5.16 22.75 7.08
N PRO A 299 -4.15 22.11 7.67
CA PRO A 299 -2.80 22.67 7.70
C PRO A 299 -2.19 22.61 6.30
N THR A 300 -1.13 23.36 6.06
CA THR A 300 -0.24 23.09 4.92
C THR A 300 0.31 21.67 5.08
N ALA A 301 0.15 20.86 4.06
CA ALA A 301 0.46 19.44 4.15
C ALA A 301 1.14 18.89 2.89
N VAL A 302 2.09 17.99 3.08
CA VAL A 302 2.56 17.09 2.03
C VAL A 302 1.81 15.77 2.17
N VAL A 303 1.13 15.37 1.09
CA VAL A 303 0.15 14.30 1.13
C VAL A 303 0.51 13.19 0.16
N VAL A 304 0.48 11.96 0.66
CA VAL A 304 0.45 10.72 -0.13
C VAL A 304 -1.00 10.29 -0.28
N LYS A 305 -1.48 10.17 -1.52
CA LYS A 305 -2.86 9.74 -1.77
C LYS A 305 -3.00 8.24 -1.55
N ARG A 306 -3.96 7.86 -0.71
CA ARG A 306 -4.26 6.44 -0.43
C ARG A 306 -4.64 5.67 -1.69
N GLU A 307 -5.44 6.29 -2.56
CA GLU A 307 -5.90 5.65 -3.80
C GLU A 307 -4.73 5.30 -4.72
N ASP A 308 -3.75 6.18 -4.90
CA ASP A 308 -2.56 5.91 -5.70
C ASP A 308 -1.76 4.73 -5.15
N MET A 309 -1.69 4.60 -3.81
CA MET A 309 -1.08 3.43 -3.15
C MET A 309 -1.86 2.16 -3.46
N VAL A 310 -3.19 2.18 -3.31
CA VAL A 310 -4.06 1.04 -3.56
C VAL A 310 -3.98 0.58 -5.02
N GLU A 311 -4.04 1.50 -5.97
CA GLU A 311 -3.94 1.18 -7.41
C GLU A 311 -2.59 0.51 -7.75
N LEU A 312 -1.48 1.01 -7.19
CA LEU A 312 -0.18 0.39 -7.37
C LEU A 312 -0.11 -1.01 -6.74
N VAL A 313 -0.67 -1.19 -5.54
CA VAL A 313 -0.73 -2.51 -4.87
C VAL A 313 -1.53 -3.50 -5.72
N LEU A 314 -2.71 -3.10 -6.20
CA LEU A 314 -3.57 -3.96 -7.02
C LEU A 314 -2.91 -4.31 -8.36
N SER A 315 -2.28 -3.33 -9.00
CA SER A 315 -1.55 -3.53 -10.26
C SER A 315 -0.39 -4.52 -10.08
N GLU A 316 0.45 -4.32 -9.06
CA GLU A 316 1.60 -5.18 -8.81
C GLU A 316 1.18 -6.57 -8.29
N MET A 317 0.13 -6.64 -7.48
CA MET A 317 -0.47 -7.90 -7.03
C MET A 317 -0.94 -8.75 -8.23
N ASN A 318 -1.68 -8.15 -9.16
CA ASN A 318 -2.14 -8.85 -10.37
C ASN A 318 -0.96 -9.32 -11.21
N ARG A 319 0.07 -8.49 -11.39
CA ARG A 319 1.29 -8.86 -12.11
C ARG A 319 2.03 -10.05 -11.46
N LEU A 320 2.11 -10.09 -10.13
CA LEU A 320 2.76 -11.18 -9.39
C LEU A 320 1.92 -12.45 -9.32
N LEU A 321 0.60 -12.34 -9.43
CA LEU A 321 -0.30 -13.48 -9.55
C LEU A 321 -0.25 -14.12 -10.95
N ASP A 322 0.19 -13.42 -11.98
CA ASP A 322 0.45 -13.99 -13.30
C ASP A 322 1.67 -14.90 -13.28
N GLU A 323 1.50 -16.16 -13.78
CA GLU A 323 2.51 -17.24 -13.66
C GLU A 323 3.84 -16.96 -14.35
N GLN A 324 3.89 -15.99 -15.24
CA GLN A 324 5.07 -15.72 -16.08
C GLN A 324 6.05 -14.72 -15.48
N THR A 325 5.68 -14.04 -14.39
CA THR A 325 6.49 -12.94 -13.86
C THR A 325 7.47 -13.41 -12.78
N LYS A 326 8.78 -13.39 -13.11
CA LYS A 326 9.88 -13.68 -12.18
C LYS A 326 10.64 -12.43 -11.71
N SER A 327 10.22 -11.22 -12.11
CA SER A 327 10.89 -9.98 -11.77
C SER A 327 10.19 -9.26 -10.63
N TYR A 328 10.96 -8.85 -9.63
CA TYR A 328 10.50 -8.00 -8.53
C TYR A 328 10.77 -6.54 -8.84
N ARG A 329 9.94 -5.64 -8.32
CA ARG A 329 10.01 -4.20 -8.57
C ARG A 329 9.95 -3.42 -7.27
N SER A 330 10.70 -2.33 -7.20
CA SER A 330 10.54 -1.32 -6.17
C SER A 330 9.77 -0.15 -6.77
N LEU A 331 8.56 0.08 -6.27
CA LEU A 331 7.64 1.10 -6.74
C LEU A 331 7.50 2.18 -5.67
N VAL A 332 7.36 3.41 -6.12
CA VAL A 332 7.27 4.58 -5.24
C VAL A 332 5.98 5.32 -5.55
N VAL A 333 5.18 5.58 -4.51
CA VAL A 333 4.02 6.47 -4.60
C VAL A 333 4.49 7.89 -4.34
N ASP A 334 4.21 8.78 -5.25
CA ASP A 334 4.62 10.17 -5.14
C ASP A 334 3.72 10.95 -4.17
N CYS A 335 4.13 12.17 -3.84
CA CYS A 335 3.43 13.05 -2.92
C CYS A 335 3.39 14.47 -3.45
N ASP A 336 2.37 15.21 -3.06
CA ASP A 336 2.16 16.61 -3.43
C ASP A 336 1.98 17.48 -2.18
N ILE A 337 2.33 18.77 -2.32
CA ILE A 337 2.11 19.76 -1.26
C ILE A 337 0.81 20.53 -1.53
N HIS A 338 0.04 20.71 -0.46
CA HIS A 338 -1.22 21.44 -0.47
C HIS A 338 -1.17 22.54 0.60
N ASP A 339 -1.49 23.76 0.19
CA ASP A 339 -1.57 24.92 1.11
C ASP A 339 -2.73 24.78 2.08
N ALA A 340 -2.58 25.43 3.25
CA ALA A 340 -3.62 25.50 4.25
C ALA A 340 -4.88 26.16 3.67
N HIS A 341 -6.04 25.57 3.96
CA HIS A 341 -7.32 26.22 3.72
C HIS A 341 -7.89 26.70 5.07
N PRO A 342 -8.09 28.03 5.26
CA PRO A 342 -8.88 28.53 6.37
C PRO A 342 -10.32 28.03 6.25
N ALA A 343 -10.93 27.70 7.39
CA ALA A 343 -12.34 27.30 7.46
C ALA A 343 -13.26 28.46 7.08
#